data_0fd7be29e1fbc066a8aa38a1dca18444
#
_entry.id   0fd7be29e1fbc066a8aa38a1dca18444
#
_cell.length_a   1.000
_cell.length_b   1.000
_cell.length_c   1.000
_cell.angle_alpha   90.00
_cell.angle_beta   90.00
_cell.angle_gamma   90.00
#
_symmetry.space_group_name_H-M   'P 1'
#
loop_
_entity.id
_entity.type
_entity.pdbx_description
1 polymer ?
#
loop_
_entity_poly.entity_id
_entity_poly.type
_entity_poly.pdbx_seq_one_letter_code
_entity_poly.pdbx_strand_id
1 'polypeptide(L)'
;MRFFESHFTDYVHKVNEYSLHPVIKKTFATFPHDIQSLPNIIFHGPSGVGKYSHALYLLSRYSASHLKYEKRIAVAYNKDTFFMKISDCHFEIDMSLLGCNSKHLWNEIYNQILDIVSARPNTAAFVVCKNFHKIHSELLETFY
;
A
#
# COMPACT_ATOMS: atom_id res chain seq x y z
N MET A 1 28.63 -2.25 6.57
CA MET A 1 27.32 -2.17 7.23
C MET A 1 26.26 -2.79 6.32
N ARG A 2 25.70 -3.90 6.69
CA ARG A 2 24.56 -4.45 5.93
C ARG A 2 23.31 -3.72 6.38
N PHE A 3 22.72 -2.93 5.50
CA PHE A 3 21.41 -2.36 5.75
C PHE A 3 20.37 -3.49 5.71
N PHE A 4 19.71 -3.72 6.82
CA PHE A 4 18.59 -4.65 6.88
C PHE A 4 17.39 -3.96 6.23
N GLU A 5 17.04 -4.38 5.02
CA GLU A 5 15.79 -3.96 4.38
C GLU A 5 14.68 -4.93 4.80
N SER A 6 13.63 -4.39 5.43
CA SER A 6 12.46 -5.18 5.80
C SER A 6 11.58 -5.43 4.58
N HIS A 7 11.23 -6.69 4.37
CA HIS A 7 10.36 -7.13 3.28
C HIS A 7 8.90 -7.22 3.75
N PHE A 8 7.97 -7.26 2.80
CA PHE A 8 6.54 -7.42 3.11
C PHE A 8 6.27 -8.67 3.95
N THR A 9 6.93 -9.77 3.62
CA THR A 9 6.79 -11.03 4.34
C THR A 9 7.23 -10.94 5.80
N ASP A 10 8.19 -10.09 6.13
CA ASP A 10 8.64 -9.90 7.52
C ASP A 10 7.54 -9.31 8.39
N TYR A 11 6.79 -8.34 7.87
CA TYR A 11 5.65 -7.73 8.56
C TYR A 11 4.52 -8.73 8.76
N VAL A 12 4.21 -9.52 7.75
CA VAL A 12 3.15 -10.55 7.81
C VAL A 12 3.51 -11.64 8.82
N HIS A 13 4.76 -12.09 8.84
CA HIS A 13 5.25 -13.07 9.82
C HIS A 13 5.11 -12.58 11.26
N LYS A 14 5.45 -11.33 11.53
CA LYS A 14 5.31 -10.74 12.86
C LYS A 14 3.85 -10.74 13.34
N VAL A 15 2.90 -10.44 12.45
CA VAL A 15 1.47 -10.47 12.80
C VAL A 15 1.01 -11.90 13.04
N ASN A 16 1.52 -12.88 12.28
CA ASN A 16 1.18 -14.30 12.48
C ASN A 16 1.72 -14.85 13.80
N GLU A 17 2.95 -14.49 14.17
CA GLU A 17 3.57 -14.93 15.42
C GLU A 17 2.94 -14.27 16.64
N TYR A 18 2.75 -12.96 16.58
CA TYR A 18 2.22 -12.18 17.68
C TYR A 18 1.47 -10.95 17.19
N SER A 19 0.17 -10.92 17.42
CA SER A 19 -0.65 -9.74 17.12
C SER A 19 -1.11 -9.06 18.39
N LEU A 20 -0.85 -7.75 18.47
CA LEU A 20 -1.39 -6.89 19.54
C LEU A 20 -2.91 -6.69 19.40
N HIS A 21 -3.47 -7.03 18.25
CA HIS A 21 -4.85 -6.73 17.91
C HIS A 21 -5.58 -7.98 17.35
N PRO A 22 -5.80 -9.02 18.17
CA PRO A 22 -6.41 -10.25 17.68
C PRO A 22 -7.84 -10.05 17.16
N VAL A 23 -8.56 -9.04 17.66
CA VAL A 23 -9.90 -8.69 17.20
C VAL A 23 -9.89 -8.23 15.75
N ILE A 24 -8.87 -7.45 15.35
CA ILE A 24 -8.73 -6.99 13.97
C ILE A 24 -8.51 -8.18 13.02
N LYS A 25 -7.71 -9.14 13.40
CA LYS A 25 -7.51 -10.36 12.60
C LYS A 25 -8.82 -11.14 12.40
N LYS A 26 -9.64 -11.22 13.43
CA LYS A 26 -10.98 -11.85 13.34
C LYS A 26 -11.91 -11.06 12.41
N THR A 27 -11.85 -9.72 12.47
CA THR A 27 -12.62 -8.85 11.58
C THR A 27 -12.22 -9.06 10.12
N PHE A 28 -10.92 -9.17 9.83
CA PHE A 28 -10.44 -9.44 8.48
C PHE A 28 -10.94 -10.76 7.91
N ALA A 29 -11.15 -11.76 8.76
CA ALA A 29 -11.70 -13.05 8.34
C ALA A 29 -13.13 -12.94 7.80
N THR A 30 -13.88 -11.88 8.16
CA THR A 30 -15.24 -11.62 7.68
C THR A 30 -15.28 -10.88 6.34
N PHE A 31 -14.15 -10.38 5.86
CA PHE A 31 -14.08 -9.60 4.62
C PHE A 31 -14.29 -10.48 3.38
N PRO A 32 -14.91 -9.94 2.31
CA PRO A 32 -15.11 -10.68 1.08
C PRO A 32 -13.78 -11.13 0.46
N HIS A 33 -13.82 -12.24 -0.26
CA HIS A 33 -12.65 -12.77 -0.98
C HIS A 33 -12.36 -12.01 -2.25
N ASP A 34 -13.36 -11.34 -2.82
CA ASP A 34 -13.21 -10.54 -4.03
C ASP A 34 -12.75 -9.13 -3.69
N ILE A 35 -11.63 -8.70 -4.30
CA ILE A 35 -11.08 -7.35 -4.14
C ILE A 35 -12.10 -6.27 -4.50
N GLN A 36 -12.88 -6.48 -5.56
CA GLN A 36 -13.84 -5.49 -6.04
C GLN A 36 -15.00 -5.26 -5.07
N SER A 37 -15.27 -6.22 -4.21
CA SER A 37 -16.33 -6.14 -3.20
C SER A 37 -15.87 -5.47 -1.91
N LEU A 38 -14.56 -5.18 -1.76
CA LEU A 38 -14.03 -4.51 -0.58
C LEU A 38 -14.25 -3.01 -0.65
N PRO A 39 -14.78 -2.38 0.41
CA PRO A 39 -14.80 -0.92 0.51
C PRO A 39 -13.38 -0.39 0.77
N ASN A 40 -13.21 0.91 0.60
CA ASN A 40 -12.00 1.58 1.04
C ASN A 40 -11.84 1.47 2.57
N ILE A 41 -10.62 1.22 3.02
CA ILE A 41 -10.31 0.97 4.43
C ILE A 41 -9.32 2.01 4.93
N ILE A 42 -9.57 2.54 6.12
CA ILE A 42 -8.68 3.46 6.79
C ILE A 42 -8.15 2.80 8.07
N PHE A 43 -6.83 2.65 8.16
CA PHE A 43 -6.15 2.24 9.37
C PHE A 43 -5.75 3.49 10.15
N HIS A 44 -6.42 3.73 11.27
CA HIS A 44 -6.21 4.90 12.11
C HIS A 44 -5.68 4.49 13.48
N GLY A 45 -4.75 5.30 14.00
CA GLY A 45 -4.20 5.09 15.34
C GLY A 45 -2.84 5.79 15.51
N PRO A 46 -2.30 5.81 16.73
CA PRO A 46 -0.97 6.38 17.02
C PRO A 46 0.15 5.61 16.33
N SER A 47 1.34 6.21 16.31
CA SER A 47 2.54 5.56 15.76
C SER A 47 2.91 4.29 16.53
N GLY A 48 3.41 3.28 15.82
CA GLY A 48 3.99 2.09 16.43
C GLY A 48 2.97 1.05 16.92
N VAL A 49 1.69 1.19 16.60
CA VAL A 49 0.65 0.22 17.01
C VAL A 49 0.47 -0.93 16.02
N GLY A 50 1.23 -0.95 14.92
CA GLY A 50 1.18 -2.03 13.94
C GLY A 50 0.19 -1.85 12.80
N LYS A 51 -0.19 -0.63 12.48
CA LYS A 51 -1.11 -0.32 11.35
C LYS A 51 -0.62 -0.90 10.04
N TYR A 52 0.64 -0.63 9.68
CA TYR A 52 1.24 -1.09 8.44
C TYR A 52 1.33 -2.61 8.38
N SER A 53 1.78 -3.24 9.45
CA SER A 53 1.90 -4.70 9.54
C SER A 53 0.53 -5.39 9.36
N HIS A 54 -0.52 -4.85 9.96
CA HIS A 54 -1.87 -5.41 9.84
C HIS A 54 -2.47 -5.14 8.46
N ALA A 55 -2.18 -4.00 7.85
CA ALA A 55 -2.57 -3.74 6.46
C ALA A 55 -1.93 -4.76 5.50
N LEU A 56 -0.64 -5.03 5.63
CA LEU A 56 0.04 -6.05 4.83
C LEU A 56 -0.49 -7.46 5.12
N TYR A 57 -0.79 -7.76 6.37
CA TYR A 57 -1.41 -9.02 6.75
C TYR A 57 -2.76 -9.21 6.03
N LEU A 58 -3.60 -8.17 5.99
CA LEU A 58 -4.85 -8.21 5.25
C LEU A 58 -4.61 -8.44 3.76
N LEU A 59 -3.69 -7.70 3.15
CA LEU A 59 -3.36 -7.81 1.73
C LEU A 59 -2.80 -9.18 1.35
N SER A 60 -2.09 -9.85 2.26
CA SER A 60 -1.52 -11.17 2.01
C SER A 60 -2.59 -12.21 1.65
N ARG A 61 -3.81 -12.02 2.09
CA ARG A 61 -4.97 -12.89 1.77
C ARG A 61 -5.40 -12.80 0.30
N TYR A 62 -5.14 -11.65 -0.33
CA TYR A 62 -5.51 -11.36 -1.72
C TYR A 62 -4.33 -11.54 -2.68
N SER A 63 -3.17 -11.83 -2.15
CA SER A 63 -1.93 -12.00 -2.92
C SER A 63 -1.73 -13.48 -3.25
N ALA A 64 -1.60 -13.80 -4.53
CA ALA A 64 -1.30 -15.16 -4.99
C ALA A 64 0.08 -15.64 -4.52
N SER A 65 1.03 -14.72 -4.40
CA SER A 65 2.39 -15.00 -3.91
C SER A 65 2.52 -14.87 -2.38
N HIS A 66 1.45 -14.55 -1.65
CA HIS A 66 1.47 -14.20 -0.22
C HIS A 66 2.47 -13.08 0.09
N LEU A 67 2.50 -12.05 -0.76
CA LEU A 67 3.39 -10.88 -0.71
C LEU A 67 4.89 -11.24 -0.83
N LYS A 68 5.24 -12.40 -1.35
CA LYS A 68 6.63 -12.76 -1.66
C LYS A 68 7.16 -11.97 -2.85
N TYR A 69 6.30 -11.62 -3.80
CA TYR A 69 6.65 -10.75 -4.91
C TYR A 69 6.71 -9.31 -4.40
N GLU A 70 7.91 -8.75 -4.38
CA GLU A 70 8.18 -7.39 -3.95
C GLU A 70 9.12 -6.74 -4.94
N LYS A 71 8.72 -5.59 -5.47
CA LYS A 71 9.52 -4.82 -6.43
C LYS A 71 9.45 -3.35 -6.09
N ARG A 72 10.54 -2.66 -6.34
CA ARG A 72 10.62 -1.21 -6.27
C ARG A 72 10.62 -0.66 -7.68
N ILE A 73 9.71 0.27 -7.97
CA ILE A 73 9.63 0.94 -9.26
C ILE A 73 9.87 2.43 -9.10
N ALA A 74 10.40 3.04 -10.16
CA ALA A 74 10.71 4.46 -10.22
C ALA A 74 9.72 5.17 -11.14
N VAL A 75 9.20 6.31 -10.67
CA VAL A 75 8.39 7.23 -11.46
C VAL A 75 9.19 8.51 -11.65
N ALA A 76 9.55 8.81 -12.88
CA ALA A 76 10.25 10.05 -13.21
C ALA A 76 9.24 11.20 -13.30
N TYR A 77 9.53 12.28 -12.57
CA TYR A 77 8.74 13.51 -12.61
C TYR A 77 9.68 14.71 -12.56
N ASN A 78 9.68 15.53 -13.61
CA ASN A 78 10.66 16.60 -13.81
C ASN A 78 12.10 16.06 -13.71
N LYS A 79 12.91 16.63 -12.81
CA LYS A 79 14.29 16.19 -12.56
C LYS A 79 14.40 15.19 -11.42
N ASP A 80 13.29 14.90 -10.74
CA ASP A 80 13.24 14.04 -9.59
C ASP A 80 12.73 12.64 -9.94
N THR A 81 13.03 11.68 -9.09
CA THR A 81 12.55 10.32 -9.21
C THR A 81 11.81 9.95 -7.93
N PHE A 82 10.55 9.53 -8.08
CA PHE A 82 9.76 9.00 -6.98
C PHE A 82 9.80 7.47 -7.02
N PHE A 83 10.05 6.85 -5.86
CA PHE A 83 10.07 5.40 -5.75
C PHE A 83 8.83 4.90 -5.03
N MET A 84 8.23 3.82 -5.53
CA MET A 84 7.18 3.10 -4.84
C MET A 84 7.44 1.61 -4.83
N LYS A 85 7.00 0.95 -3.78
CA LYS A 85 7.03 -0.50 -3.68
C LYS A 85 5.74 -1.09 -4.21
N ILE A 86 5.85 -2.21 -4.90
CA ILE A 86 4.71 -2.94 -5.43
C ILE A 86 4.78 -4.41 -5.07
N SER A 87 3.60 -5.02 -5.00
CA SER A 87 3.45 -6.47 -4.98
C SER A 87 2.61 -6.94 -6.17
N ASP A 88 2.24 -8.19 -6.17
CA ASP A 88 1.31 -8.75 -7.16
C ASP A 88 -0.13 -8.24 -7.02
N CYS A 89 -0.51 -7.69 -5.86
CA CYS A 89 -1.86 -7.20 -5.60
C CYS A 89 -1.95 -5.74 -5.14
N HIS A 90 -0.83 -5.07 -4.84
CA HIS A 90 -0.89 -3.70 -4.32
C HIS A 90 0.28 -2.82 -4.76
N PHE A 91 0.05 -1.52 -4.63
CA PHE A 91 1.03 -0.45 -4.83
C PHE A 91 1.10 0.39 -3.55
N GLU A 92 2.31 0.67 -3.06
CA GLU A 92 2.52 1.50 -1.87
C GLU A 92 3.06 2.86 -2.23
N ILE A 93 2.36 3.90 -1.78
CA ILE A 93 2.74 5.29 -1.99
C ILE A 93 2.83 5.98 -0.65
N ASP A 94 4.00 6.55 -0.35
CA ASP A 94 4.17 7.40 0.84
C ASP A 94 3.73 8.83 0.50
N MET A 95 2.58 9.22 1.03
CA MET A 95 1.98 10.52 0.75
C MET A 95 2.80 11.69 1.30
N SER A 96 3.67 11.45 2.28
CA SER A 96 4.56 12.47 2.83
C SER A 96 5.69 12.88 1.88
N LEU A 97 5.99 12.05 0.87
CA LEU A 97 7.09 12.27 -0.07
C LEU A 97 6.68 12.98 -1.36
N LEU A 98 5.40 13.27 -1.55
CA LEU A 98 4.91 13.87 -2.80
C LEU A 98 5.23 15.35 -2.94
N GLY A 99 5.45 16.07 -1.84
CA GLY A 99 5.87 17.47 -1.84
C GLY A 99 4.83 18.47 -2.36
N CYS A 100 5.29 19.63 -2.79
CA CYS A 100 4.44 20.74 -3.23
C CYS A 100 3.70 20.45 -4.55
N ASN A 101 4.30 19.67 -5.44
CA ASN A 101 3.70 19.28 -6.71
C ASN A 101 2.91 17.95 -6.61
N SER A 102 2.36 17.67 -5.45
CA SER A 102 1.72 16.40 -5.12
C SER A 102 0.63 15.99 -6.12
N LYS A 103 -0.17 16.94 -6.59
CA LYS A 103 -1.27 16.67 -7.53
C LYS A 103 -0.77 16.18 -8.89
N HIS A 104 0.26 16.83 -9.44
CA HIS A 104 0.84 16.44 -10.72
C HIS A 104 1.61 15.11 -10.60
N LEU A 105 2.41 14.96 -9.56
CA LEU A 105 3.13 13.72 -9.30
C LEU A 105 2.16 12.54 -9.06
N TRP A 106 1.07 12.77 -8.34
CA TRP A 106 0.02 11.77 -8.14
C TRP A 106 -0.58 11.32 -9.47
N ASN A 107 -0.87 12.23 -10.38
CA ASN A 107 -1.40 11.89 -11.70
C ASN A 107 -0.43 11.00 -12.48
N GLU A 108 0.87 11.30 -12.45
CA GLU A 108 1.90 10.46 -13.08
C GLU A 108 1.95 9.06 -12.45
N ILE A 109 1.96 8.99 -11.12
CA ILE A 109 1.94 7.72 -10.38
C ILE A 109 0.69 6.92 -10.73
N TYR A 110 -0.47 7.55 -10.72
CA TYR A 110 -1.75 6.91 -11.00
C TYR A 110 -1.82 6.36 -12.43
N ASN A 111 -1.37 7.12 -13.40
CA ASN A 111 -1.29 6.67 -14.79
C ASN A 111 -0.35 5.47 -14.94
N GLN A 112 0.79 5.48 -14.27
CA GLN A 112 1.70 4.34 -14.29
C GLN A 112 1.10 3.11 -13.61
N ILE A 113 0.36 3.27 -12.54
CA ILE A 113 -0.39 2.18 -11.90
C ILE A 113 -1.42 1.59 -12.87
N LEU A 114 -2.19 2.43 -13.55
CA LEU A 114 -3.17 1.98 -14.54
C LEU A 114 -2.53 1.19 -15.67
N ASP A 115 -1.39 1.65 -16.18
CA ASP A 115 -0.65 0.95 -17.23
C ASP A 115 -0.18 -0.44 -16.77
N ILE A 116 0.34 -0.53 -15.56
CA ILE A 116 0.80 -1.80 -14.98
C ILE A 116 -0.37 -2.75 -14.75
N VAL A 117 -1.47 -2.26 -14.17
CA VAL A 117 -2.65 -3.07 -13.85
C VAL A 117 -3.32 -3.58 -15.11
N SER A 118 -3.44 -2.73 -16.15
CA SER A 118 -4.07 -3.13 -17.42
C SER A 118 -3.26 -4.20 -18.17
N ALA A 119 -1.96 -4.28 -17.92
CA ALA A 119 -1.11 -5.34 -18.50
C ALA A 119 -1.19 -6.67 -17.73
N ARG A 120 -1.84 -6.71 -16.57
CA ARG A 120 -1.99 -7.91 -15.74
C ARG A 120 -3.29 -8.66 -16.08
N PRO A 121 -3.32 -10.00 -15.89
CA PRO A 121 -4.55 -10.78 -16.05
C PRO A 121 -5.67 -10.34 -15.10
N ASN A 122 -5.30 -9.99 -13.87
CA ASN A 122 -6.22 -9.43 -12.88
C ASN A 122 -6.15 -7.91 -12.92
N THR A 123 -7.26 -7.26 -13.24
CA THR A 123 -7.36 -5.80 -13.37
C THR A 123 -7.69 -5.08 -12.06
N ALA A 124 -7.80 -5.78 -10.95
CA ALA A 124 -8.03 -5.20 -9.64
C ALA A 124 -6.75 -5.18 -8.81
N ALA A 125 -6.51 -4.08 -8.10
CA ALA A 125 -5.37 -3.92 -7.22
C ALA A 125 -5.70 -2.96 -6.07
N PHE A 126 -4.90 -3.04 -4.99
CA PHE A 126 -4.96 -2.10 -3.89
C PHE A 126 -3.94 -0.98 -4.07
N VAL A 127 -4.31 0.21 -3.65
CA VAL A 127 -3.38 1.33 -3.48
C VAL A 127 -3.28 1.62 -1.99
N VAL A 128 -2.09 1.43 -1.43
CA VAL A 128 -1.81 1.69 -0.02
C VAL A 128 -1.18 3.07 0.11
N CYS A 129 -1.92 4.00 0.68
CA CYS A 129 -1.45 5.36 0.92
C CYS A 129 -0.87 5.46 2.34
N LYS A 130 0.44 5.40 2.46
CA LYS A 130 1.15 5.54 3.74
C LYS A 130 1.23 7.00 4.15
N ASN A 131 1.17 7.26 5.46
CA ASN A 131 1.23 8.62 6.01
C ASN A 131 0.17 9.56 5.41
N PHE A 132 -1.05 9.06 5.25
CA PHE A 132 -2.14 9.80 4.60
C PHE A 132 -2.47 11.12 5.31
N HIS A 133 -2.23 11.20 6.62
CA HIS A 133 -2.40 12.42 7.42
C HIS A 133 -1.47 13.57 7.00
N LYS A 134 -0.40 13.28 6.26
CA LYS A 134 0.54 14.27 5.72
C LYS A 134 0.25 14.67 4.27
N ILE A 135 -0.89 14.27 3.74
CA ILE A 135 -1.31 14.63 2.39
C ILE A 135 -1.52 16.14 2.28
N HIS A 136 -1.10 16.72 1.15
CA HIS A 136 -1.37 18.12 0.85
C HIS A 136 -2.86 18.34 0.58
N SER A 137 -3.43 19.45 1.05
CA SER A 137 -4.87 19.74 0.97
C SER A 137 -5.42 19.71 -0.47
N GLU A 138 -4.67 20.22 -1.42
CA GLU A 138 -5.08 20.19 -2.85
C GLU A 138 -5.19 18.77 -3.40
N LEU A 139 -4.30 17.87 -2.98
CA LEU A 139 -4.37 16.48 -3.38
C LEU A 139 -5.51 15.75 -2.67
N LEU A 140 -5.78 16.09 -1.42
CA LEU A 140 -6.85 15.46 -0.63
C LEU A 140 -8.21 15.56 -1.32
N GLU A 141 -8.49 16.67 -2.00
CA GLU A 141 -9.73 16.87 -2.76
C GLU A 141 -9.94 15.81 -3.87
N THR A 142 -8.86 15.23 -4.36
CA THR A 142 -8.92 14.17 -5.40
C THR A 142 -9.50 12.86 -4.86
N PHE A 143 -9.48 12.65 -3.54
CA PHE A 143 -9.96 11.42 -2.89
C PHE A 143 -11.41 11.49 -2.41
N TYR A 144 -12.10 12.61 -2.59
CA TYR A 144 -13.51 12.80 -2.23
C TYR A 144 -14.45 12.56 -3.41
#